data_299c7617eb998aad4b4281f5ded7a399
#
_entry.id   299c7617eb998aad4b4281f5ded7a399
#
_cell.length_a   1.000
_cell.length_b   1.000
_cell.length_c   1.000
_cell.angle_alpha   90.00
_cell.angle_beta   90.00
_cell.angle_gamma   90.00
#
_symmetry.space_group_name_H-M   'P 1'
#
loop_
_entity.id
_entity.type
_entity.pdbx_description
1 polymer ?
#
loop_
_entity_poly.entity_id
_entity_poly.type
_entity_poly.pdbx_seq_one_letter_code
_entity_poly.pdbx_strand_id
1 'polypeptide(L)'
;MEILLPKRNDSAQTEKLSSRTVTVVGANGAGKSRFGVEIARRIQDHAFWLSAQKALCIMPPHEVWPGSIEAMYQEFMEYSYYVSKDTPTEFDQLLFLLLSEECRNLFEYKFKTPKGGHIDFPETRLDRVQKLWERVFPRNKMLRAEGRLLIQSENSEPFNPLRLSSGEKAVLYYIAGVLFAMPNAVILVEDPEFYLHHSIMKSLWDSIENLRKDCTFVYLTHDLDFAASRVESTCIWVRSFDADRMSWDYEFIRNDDSFPEGMYLDILGSRKPVLFIEGAATGSIDVKLYPYIFPEYTVKPLGGCNKVIEATRAFADLKEIHHLESRGIVDRDRRTEREVEYLRSRHVYVPEVAEVENLLMLEGVIRSVARRMKRNENKVFEIVKNNVIQLFAQEIESQALLHTRHRIRRDLEYKIDRRFNDIGSFEDHIDHLTDDTDVRGLYNMICSQFRTFVKNRDYRSILKVYNQKSMLTNSNVCNLCGLANKDKYLRVILSILREDRPEAEEIGRAHV
;
A
#
# COMPACT_ATOMS: atom_id res chain seq x y z
N MET A 1 -22.22 20.01 0.98
CA MET A 1 -22.27 20.83 2.22
C MET A 1 -20.86 21.26 2.56
N GLU A 2 -20.64 22.50 3.08
CA GLU A 2 -19.32 22.91 3.57
C GLU A 2 -19.13 22.40 4.99
N ILE A 3 -17.99 21.75 5.25
CA ILE A 3 -17.59 21.25 6.57
C ILE A 3 -16.59 22.24 7.16
N LEU A 4 -16.85 22.70 8.39
CA LEU A 4 -15.89 23.48 9.18
C LEU A 4 -14.96 22.51 9.93
N LEU A 5 -13.68 22.51 9.57
CA LEU A 5 -12.68 21.66 10.22
C LEU A 5 -12.35 22.17 11.64
N PRO A 6 -11.91 21.29 12.54
CA PRO A 6 -11.42 21.67 13.86
C PRO A 6 -10.25 22.66 13.80
N LYS A 7 -9.98 23.31 14.92
CA LYS A 7 -8.92 24.33 15.02
C LYS A 7 -7.55 23.65 14.88
N ARG A 8 -6.69 24.24 14.04
CA ARG A 8 -5.30 23.80 13.85
C ARG A 8 -4.37 24.47 14.86
N ASN A 9 -3.30 23.77 15.29
CA ASN A 9 -2.37 24.26 16.30
C ASN A 9 -1.69 25.58 15.89
N ASP A 10 -1.40 25.74 14.62
CA ASP A 10 -0.64 26.85 14.03
C ASP A 10 -1.52 27.97 13.44
N SER A 11 -2.85 27.82 13.46
CA SER A 11 -3.78 28.78 12.86
C SER A 11 -4.93 29.17 13.80
N ALA A 12 -5.21 30.47 13.85
CA ALA A 12 -6.41 30.98 14.52
C ALA A 12 -7.67 30.83 13.67
N GLN A 13 -7.53 30.59 12.35
CA GLN A 13 -8.64 30.45 11.41
C GLN A 13 -9.05 28.99 11.27
N THR A 14 -10.36 28.75 11.24
CA THR A 14 -10.95 27.46 10.92
C THR A 14 -11.03 27.30 9.41
N GLU A 15 -10.52 26.20 8.90
CA GLU A 15 -10.57 25.88 7.48
C GLU A 15 -11.95 25.32 7.09
N LYS A 16 -12.42 25.72 5.90
CA LYS A 16 -13.65 25.21 5.30
C LYS A 16 -13.33 24.22 4.21
N LEU A 17 -14.00 23.10 4.23
CA LEU A 17 -13.83 22.05 3.24
C LEU A 17 -15.14 21.80 2.49
N SER A 18 -15.08 21.85 1.16
CA SER A 18 -16.18 21.47 0.27
C SER A 18 -15.79 20.23 -0.50
N SER A 19 -15.96 19.06 0.11
CA SER A 19 -15.69 17.77 -0.50
C SER A 19 -16.84 16.83 -0.17
N ARG A 20 -17.16 15.92 -1.11
CA ARG A 20 -18.20 14.91 -0.89
C ARG A 20 -17.74 13.80 0.04
N THR A 21 -16.47 13.45 -0.03
CA THR A 21 -15.84 12.42 0.77
C THR A 21 -14.57 12.96 1.40
N VAL A 22 -14.44 12.78 2.70
CA VAL A 22 -13.28 13.21 3.50
C VAL A 22 -12.76 11.99 4.25
N THR A 23 -11.48 11.73 4.18
CA THR A 23 -10.83 10.64 4.92
C THR A 23 -9.85 11.22 5.92
N VAL A 24 -10.13 11.06 7.20
CA VAL A 24 -9.29 11.50 8.31
C VAL A 24 -8.46 10.32 8.80
N VAL A 25 -7.16 10.39 8.56
CA VAL A 25 -6.20 9.32 8.86
C VAL A 25 -5.30 9.72 10.02
N GLY A 26 -4.90 8.77 10.83
CA GLY A 26 -3.93 9.01 11.91
C GLY A 26 -3.74 7.78 12.81
N ALA A 27 -2.68 7.79 13.61
CA ALA A 27 -2.39 6.72 14.56
C ALA A 27 -3.48 6.60 15.64
N ASN A 28 -3.54 5.44 16.32
CA ASN A 28 -4.38 5.31 17.51
C ASN A 28 -3.90 6.29 18.59
N GLY A 29 -4.85 7.03 19.17
CA GLY A 29 -4.54 8.09 20.14
C GLY A 29 -4.24 9.47 19.51
N ALA A 30 -4.13 9.62 18.19
CA ALA A 30 -3.90 10.92 17.53
C ALA A 30 -5.06 11.92 17.67
N GLY A 31 -6.22 11.49 18.17
CA GLY A 31 -7.37 12.35 18.37
C GLY A 31 -8.39 12.37 17.23
N LYS A 32 -8.38 11.37 16.33
CA LYS A 32 -9.33 11.23 15.20
C LYS A 32 -10.80 11.29 15.62
N SER A 33 -11.19 10.46 16.61
CA SER A 33 -12.58 10.44 17.10
C SER A 33 -13.00 11.80 17.67
N ARG A 34 -12.10 12.48 18.40
CA ARG A 34 -12.34 13.84 18.89
C ARG A 34 -12.45 14.85 17.74
N PHE A 35 -11.66 14.66 16.68
CA PHE A 35 -11.75 15.47 15.45
C PHE A 35 -13.13 15.34 14.81
N GLY A 36 -13.63 14.10 14.68
CA GLY A 36 -14.98 13.84 14.20
C GLY A 36 -16.08 14.41 15.10
N VAL A 37 -15.94 14.26 16.42
CA VAL A 37 -16.89 14.83 17.40
C VAL A 37 -16.95 16.35 17.27
N GLU A 38 -15.83 17.05 17.07
CA GLU A 38 -15.82 18.49 16.88
C GLU A 38 -16.48 18.89 15.56
N ILE A 39 -16.30 18.12 14.48
CA ILE A 39 -17.05 18.30 13.22
C ILE A 39 -18.55 18.16 13.49
N ALA A 40 -18.96 17.05 14.13
CA ALA A 40 -20.37 16.78 14.44
C ALA A 40 -21.00 17.90 15.27
N ARG A 41 -20.28 18.39 16.30
CA ARG A 41 -20.75 19.47 17.16
C ARG A 41 -21.02 20.77 16.40
N ARG A 42 -20.24 21.06 15.36
CA ARG A 42 -20.40 22.27 14.53
C ARG A 42 -21.54 22.16 13.52
N ILE A 43 -21.86 20.94 13.11
CA ILE A 43 -22.91 20.65 12.12
C ILE A 43 -24.27 20.40 12.80
N GLN A 44 -24.25 20.01 14.09
CA GLN A 44 -25.43 19.72 14.92
C GLN A 44 -26.38 18.68 14.29
N ASP A 45 -27.64 19.05 14.04
CA ASP A 45 -28.70 18.14 13.59
C ASP A 45 -28.45 17.47 12.24
N HIS A 46 -27.49 17.95 11.46
CA HIS A 46 -27.09 17.34 10.19
C HIS A 46 -25.95 16.30 10.31
N ALA A 47 -25.44 16.05 11.51
CA ALA A 47 -24.44 15.03 11.76
C ALA A 47 -25.10 13.67 12.02
N PHE A 48 -24.60 12.63 11.37
CA PHE A 48 -25.03 11.27 11.60
C PHE A 48 -23.81 10.37 11.82
N TRP A 49 -23.74 9.71 12.97
CA TRP A 49 -22.57 8.93 13.37
C TRP A 49 -22.79 7.43 13.22
N LEU A 50 -21.86 6.71 12.61
CA LEU A 50 -21.85 5.27 12.45
C LEU A 50 -20.55 4.67 12.99
N SER A 51 -20.67 3.65 13.85
CA SER A 51 -19.54 2.86 14.36
C SER A 51 -20.00 1.42 14.60
N ALA A 52 -19.58 0.49 13.73
CA ALA A 52 -19.94 -0.92 13.91
C ALA A 52 -19.36 -1.49 15.19
N GLN A 53 -18.21 -1.04 15.64
CA GLN A 53 -17.63 -1.47 16.90
C GLN A 53 -18.56 -1.17 18.09
N LYS A 54 -19.09 0.06 18.16
CA LYS A 54 -20.02 0.47 19.24
C LYS A 54 -21.38 -0.20 19.09
N ALA A 55 -21.90 -0.28 17.86
CA ALA A 55 -23.22 -0.79 17.58
C ALA A 55 -23.37 -2.30 17.83
N LEU A 56 -22.29 -3.07 17.71
CA LEU A 56 -22.30 -4.53 17.90
C LEU A 56 -21.84 -4.94 19.30
N CYS A 57 -21.29 -4.03 20.10
CA CYS A 57 -20.90 -4.27 21.48
C CYS A 57 -22.01 -3.90 22.45
N ILE A 58 -22.26 -4.77 23.40
CA ILE A 58 -23.09 -4.45 24.57
C ILE A 58 -22.25 -3.60 25.49
N MET A 59 -22.68 -2.35 25.68
CA MET A 59 -22.09 -1.48 26.71
C MET A 59 -22.87 -1.66 27.99
N PRO A 60 -22.28 -2.09 29.11
CA PRO A 60 -22.96 -2.07 30.41
C PRO A 60 -23.35 -0.62 30.77
N PRO A 61 -24.51 -0.41 31.37
CA PRO A 61 -24.88 0.92 31.84
C PRO A 61 -23.88 1.38 32.91
N HIS A 62 -23.15 2.45 32.61
CA HIS A 62 -22.02 2.95 33.43
C HIS A 62 -22.44 3.79 34.64
N GLU A 63 -23.68 3.68 35.11
CA GLU A 63 -24.14 4.61 36.16
C GLU A 63 -23.71 4.23 37.58
N VAL A 64 -23.29 3.00 37.84
CA VAL A 64 -22.84 2.61 39.19
C VAL A 64 -21.71 1.58 39.12
N TRP A 65 -20.51 1.98 39.51
CA TRP A 65 -19.43 1.03 39.75
C TRP A 65 -19.79 0.17 40.97
N PRO A 66 -19.63 -1.17 40.94
CA PRO A 66 -19.81 -2.01 42.12
C PRO A 66 -18.94 -1.49 43.26
N GLY A 67 -19.53 -1.42 44.47
CA GLY A 67 -18.87 -0.80 45.62
C GLY A 67 -17.69 -1.58 46.20
N SER A 68 -17.41 -2.79 45.69
CA SER A 68 -16.27 -3.60 46.12
C SER A 68 -15.51 -4.24 44.96
N ILE A 69 -14.23 -4.56 45.15
CA ILE A 69 -13.38 -5.23 44.17
C ILE A 69 -13.92 -6.62 43.84
N GLU A 70 -14.48 -7.33 44.81
CA GLU A 70 -15.08 -8.66 44.65
C GLU A 70 -16.31 -8.61 43.73
N ALA A 71 -17.15 -7.59 43.92
CA ALA A 71 -18.33 -7.39 43.04
C ALA A 71 -17.90 -7.05 41.62
N MET A 72 -16.89 -6.19 41.43
CA MET A 72 -16.31 -5.90 40.10
C MET A 72 -15.73 -7.15 39.44
N TYR A 73 -15.04 -8.01 40.22
CA TYR A 73 -14.49 -9.26 39.72
C TYR A 73 -15.58 -10.25 39.29
N GLN A 74 -16.64 -10.38 40.08
CA GLN A 74 -17.77 -11.24 39.75
C GLN A 74 -18.49 -10.74 38.49
N GLU A 75 -18.74 -9.44 38.40
CA GLU A 75 -19.34 -8.82 37.22
C GLU A 75 -18.47 -9.02 35.98
N PHE A 76 -17.15 -8.82 36.09
CA PHE A 76 -16.20 -9.10 35.01
C PHE A 76 -16.23 -10.57 34.57
N MET A 77 -16.30 -11.51 35.47
CA MET A 77 -16.39 -12.95 35.19
C MET A 77 -17.74 -13.31 34.55
N GLU A 78 -18.83 -12.73 34.99
CA GLU A 78 -20.15 -12.90 34.35
C GLU A 78 -20.15 -12.37 32.92
N TYR A 79 -19.59 -11.18 32.66
CA TYR A 79 -19.45 -10.64 31.30
C TYR A 79 -18.51 -11.45 30.41
N SER A 80 -17.51 -12.11 30.97
CA SER A 80 -16.62 -12.98 30.18
C SER A 80 -17.26 -14.30 29.76
N TYR A 81 -18.24 -14.79 30.52
CA TYR A 81 -18.94 -16.05 30.27
C TYR A 81 -20.34 -15.90 29.65
N TYR A 82 -21.02 -14.79 29.89
CA TYR A 82 -22.37 -14.52 29.39
C TYR A 82 -22.43 -13.17 28.72
N VAL A 83 -22.60 -13.21 27.39
CA VAL A 83 -23.13 -12.04 26.67
C VAL A 83 -24.59 -11.94 27.10
N SER A 84 -24.90 -11.01 27.99
CA SER A 84 -26.30 -10.77 28.42
C SER A 84 -27.16 -10.49 27.19
N LYS A 85 -28.18 -11.32 27.00
CA LYS A 85 -29.10 -11.19 25.87
C LYS A 85 -30.18 -10.12 26.09
N ASP A 86 -30.20 -9.50 27.26
CA ASP A 86 -31.29 -8.68 27.71
C ASP A 86 -31.18 -7.19 27.40
N THR A 87 -29.99 -6.73 27.00
CA THR A 87 -29.78 -5.33 26.61
C THR A 87 -29.70 -5.22 25.08
N PRO A 88 -30.70 -4.58 24.42
CA PRO A 88 -30.67 -4.42 22.97
C PRO A 88 -29.49 -3.56 22.52
N THR A 89 -28.75 -4.04 21.55
CA THR A 89 -27.68 -3.29 20.91
C THR A 89 -28.24 -2.26 19.93
N GLU A 90 -27.43 -1.29 19.50
CA GLU A 90 -27.82 -0.37 18.42
C GLU A 90 -28.20 -1.13 17.14
N PHE A 91 -27.55 -2.25 16.86
CA PHE A 91 -27.89 -3.12 15.75
C PHE A 91 -29.30 -3.74 15.88
N ASP A 92 -29.68 -4.16 17.09
CA ASP A 92 -31.03 -4.71 17.35
C ASP A 92 -32.09 -3.62 17.14
N GLN A 93 -31.83 -2.41 17.63
CA GLN A 93 -32.72 -1.26 17.44
C GLN A 93 -32.90 -0.92 15.96
N LEU A 94 -31.81 -0.96 15.19
CA LEU A 94 -31.82 -0.70 13.74
C LEU A 94 -32.68 -1.72 12.99
N LEU A 95 -32.57 -3.02 13.32
CA LEU A 95 -33.41 -4.08 12.75
C LEU A 95 -34.88 -3.85 13.08
N PHE A 96 -35.18 -3.48 14.31
CA PHE A 96 -36.56 -3.17 14.73
C PHE A 96 -37.11 -1.96 13.98
N LEU A 97 -36.32 -0.89 13.79
CA LEU A 97 -36.73 0.29 13.03
C LEU A 97 -37.03 -0.04 11.57
N LEU A 98 -36.20 -0.86 10.91
CA LEU A 98 -36.41 -1.29 9.53
C LEU A 98 -37.75 -2.03 9.38
N LEU A 99 -38.05 -2.99 10.28
CA LEU A 99 -39.27 -3.74 10.25
C LEU A 99 -40.51 -2.89 10.59
N SER A 100 -40.38 -2.01 11.59
CA SER A 100 -41.48 -1.12 11.99
C SER A 100 -41.85 -0.14 10.87
N GLU A 101 -40.84 0.39 10.15
CA GLU A 101 -41.09 1.23 9.00
C GLU A 101 -41.75 0.47 7.85
N GLU A 102 -41.28 -0.73 7.57
CA GLU A 102 -41.90 -1.59 6.55
C GLU A 102 -43.37 -1.86 6.84
N CYS A 103 -43.68 -2.26 8.08
CA CYS A 103 -45.06 -2.45 8.51
C CYS A 103 -45.87 -1.17 8.34
N ARG A 104 -45.38 -0.03 8.78
CA ARG A 104 -46.06 1.26 8.61
C ARG A 104 -46.34 1.57 7.15
N ASN A 105 -45.35 1.40 6.26
CA ASN A 105 -45.54 1.64 4.84
C ASN A 105 -46.56 0.70 4.21
N LEU A 106 -46.62 -0.57 4.61
CA LEU A 106 -47.63 -1.52 4.20
C LEU A 106 -49.05 -1.10 4.66
N PHE A 107 -49.21 -0.66 5.91
CA PHE A 107 -50.49 -0.14 6.40
C PHE A 107 -50.93 1.11 5.65
N GLU A 108 -50.03 2.09 5.45
CA GLU A 108 -50.34 3.31 4.71
C GLU A 108 -50.74 2.99 3.26
N TYR A 109 -50.04 2.08 2.61
CA TYR A 109 -50.39 1.62 1.25
C TYR A 109 -51.81 1.02 1.22
N LYS A 110 -52.10 0.10 2.15
CA LYS A 110 -53.41 -0.53 2.25
C LYS A 110 -54.56 0.49 2.43
N PHE A 111 -54.34 1.54 3.22
CA PHE A 111 -55.37 2.58 3.46
C PHE A 111 -55.47 3.59 2.31
N LYS A 112 -54.37 3.85 1.57
CA LYS A 112 -54.38 4.80 0.46
C LYS A 112 -54.83 4.20 -0.85
N THR A 113 -54.81 2.87 -1.01
CA THR A 113 -55.22 2.18 -2.23
C THR A 113 -56.74 2.04 -2.30
N PRO A 114 -57.45 2.67 -3.28
CA PRO A 114 -58.87 2.52 -3.45
C PRO A 114 -59.22 1.04 -3.75
N LYS A 115 -60.42 0.62 -3.32
CA LYS A 115 -60.91 -0.73 -3.63
C LYS A 115 -60.98 -0.91 -5.16
N GLY A 116 -60.11 -1.77 -5.71
CA GLY A 116 -60.02 -2.07 -7.15
C GLY A 116 -58.99 -1.25 -7.92
N GLY A 117 -58.23 -0.35 -7.27
CA GLY A 117 -57.11 0.34 -7.89
C GLY A 117 -55.80 -0.45 -7.75
N HIS A 118 -54.97 -0.44 -8.80
CA HIS A 118 -53.60 -0.94 -8.71
C HIS A 118 -52.68 0.26 -8.58
N ILE A 119 -51.99 0.37 -7.46
CA ILE A 119 -50.94 1.36 -7.23
C ILE A 119 -49.67 0.55 -7.00
N ASP A 120 -48.57 0.89 -7.71
CA ASP A 120 -47.28 0.26 -7.46
C ASP A 120 -46.83 0.55 -6.03
N PHE A 121 -46.37 -0.48 -5.33
CA PHE A 121 -45.82 -0.30 -4.00
C PHE A 121 -44.48 0.41 -4.08
N PRO A 122 -44.28 1.53 -3.37
CA PRO A 122 -43.04 2.30 -3.43
C PRO A 122 -41.87 1.50 -2.82
N GLU A 123 -40.69 1.64 -3.43
CA GLU A 123 -39.45 1.02 -2.91
C GLU A 123 -39.17 1.50 -1.48
N THR A 124 -39.10 0.55 -0.54
CA THR A 124 -38.83 0.85 0.88
C THR A 124 -37.32 0.90 1.18
N ARG A 125 -36.95 1.38 2.39
CA ARG A 125 -35.56 1.25 2.85
C ARG A 125 -35.14 -0.20 2.94
N LEU A 126 -36.01 -1.08 3.41
CA LEU A 126 -35.74 -2.50 3.52
C LEU A 126 -35.50 -3.15 2.15
N ASP A 127 -36.16 -2.71 1.08
CA ASP A 127 -35.88 -3.17 -0.29
C ASP A 127 -34.48 -2.80 -0.74
N ARG A 128 -34.04 -1.57 -0.43
CA ARG A 128 -32.69 -1.09 -0.76
C ARG A 128 -31.62 -1.84 0.04
N VAL A 129 -31.87 -2.08 1.32
CA VAL A 129 -31.01 -2.92 2.18
C VAL A 129 -30.87 -4.31 1.59
N GLN A 130 -31.98 -4.95 1.25
CA GLN A 130 -31.99 -6.30 0.67
C GLN A 130 -31.21 -6.36 -0.64
N LYS A 131 -31.46 -5.43 -1.56
CA LYS A 131 -30.76 -5.38 -2.85
C LYS A 131 -29.25 -5.29 -2.70
N LEU A 132 -28.76 -4.43 -1.78
CA LEU A 132 -27.32 -4.25 -1.58
C LEU A 132 -26.74 -5.41 -0.78
N TRP A 133 -27.43 -5.90 0.24
CA TRP A 133 -27.03 -7.07 1.02
C TRP A 133 -26.82 -8.31 0.12
N GLU A 134 -27.80 -8.65 -0.73
CA GLU A 134 -27.73 -9.81 -1.62
C GLU A 134 -26.67 -9.63 -2.74
N ARG A 135 -26.27 -8.40 -3.04
CA ARG A 135 -25.14 -8.12 -3.93
C ARG A 135 -23.80 -8.41 -3.26
N VAL A 136 -23.66 -8.04 -1.98
CA VAL A 136 -22.43 -8.27 -1.20
C VAL A 136 -22.32 -9.76 -0.81
N PHE A 137 -23.43 -10.37 -0.44
CA PHE A 137 -23.53 -11.78 -0.04
C PHE A 137 -24.51 -12.55 -0.93
N PRO A 138 -24.12 -12.94 -2.17
CA PRO A 138 -25.05 -13.57 -3.12
C PRO A 138 -25.65 -14.89 -2.63
N ARG A 139 -24.99 -15.57 -1.68
CA ARG A 139 -25.45 -16.83 -1.08
C ARG A 139 -26.37 -16.66 0.11
N ASN A 140 -26.56 -15.45 0.60
CA ASN A 140 -27.38 -15.14 1.77
C ASN A 140 -28.58 -14.30 1.35
N LYS A 141 -29.74 -14.94 1.24
CA LYS A 141 -31.02 -14.30 0.89
C LYS A 141 -31.69 -13.67 2.11
N MET A 142 -32.24 -12.48 1.92
CA MET A 142 -33.01 -11.79 2.95
C MET A 142 -34.50 -12.06 2.75
N LEU A 143 -35.15 -12.69 3.73
CA LEU A 143 -36.56 -13.10 3.69
C LEU A 143 -37.39 -12.29 4.66
N ARG A 144 -38.62 -11.99 4.28
CA ARG A 144 -39.65 -11.34 5.12
C ARG A 144 -40.76 -12.37 5.35
N ALA A 145 -40.77 -13.00 6.50
CA ALA A 145 -41.75 -14.01 6.83
C ALA A 145 -42.29 -13.82 8.25
N GLU A 146 -43.57 -14.01 8.44
CA GLU A 146 -44.24 -13.95 9.75
C GLU A 146 -44.01 -12.65 10.54
N GLY A 147 -43.86 -11.51 9.81
CA GLY A 147 -43.57 -10.21 10.44
C GLY A 147 -42.12 -10.10 10.96
N ARG A 148 -41.24 -10.99 10.53
CA ARG A 148 -39.81 -11.03 10.92
C ARG A 148 -38.90 -10.91 9.71
N LEU A 149 -37.72 -10.38 9.95
CA LEU A 149 -36.61 -10.44 9.01
C LEU A 149 -35.82 -11.71 9.28
N LEU A 150 -35.60 -12.53 8.25
CA LEU A 150 -34.84 -13.76 8.33
C LEU A 150 -33.75 -13.76 7.26
N ILE A 151 -32.64 -14.45 7.52
CA ILE A 151 -31.59 -14.70 6.55
C ILE A 151 -31.60 -16.19 6.22
N GLN A 152 -31.50 -16.52 4.93
CA GLN A 152 -31.37 -17.87 4.44
C GLN A 152 -30.05 -18.00 3.64
N SER A 153 -29.13 -18.80 4.13
CA SER A 153 -27.92 -19.19 3.39
C SER A 153 -28.21 -20.42 2.53
N GLU A 154 -27.40 -20.63 1.49
CA GLU A 154 -27.47 -21.86 0.69
C GLU A 154 -27.44 -23.10 1.60
N ASN A 155 -28.41 -24.03 1.43
CA ASN A 155 -28.54 -25.28 2.20
C ASN A 155 -28.78 -25.11 3.71
N SER A 156 -29.29 -23.97 4.18
CA SER A 156 -29.69 -23.77 5.57
C SER A 156 -31.16 -23.39 5.71
N GLU A 157 -31.73 -23.68 6.88
CA GLU A 157 -33.03 -23.11 7.23
C GLU A 157 -32.90 -21.61 7.51
N PRO A 158 -34.00 -20.83 7.30
CA PRO A 158 -34.00 -19.41 7.61
C PRO A 158 -33.70 -19.16 9.09
N PHE A 159 -32.85 -18.21 9.41
CA PHE A 159 -32.45 -17.86 10.76
C PHE A 159 -32.53 -16.37 11.04
N ASN A 160 -32.55 -15.98 12.30
CA ASN A 160 -32.61 -14.59 12.73
C ASN A 160 -31.27 -13.86 12.40
N PRO A 161 -31.29 -12.62 11.87
CA PRO A 161 -30.08 -11.81 11.60
C PRO A 161 -29.12 -11.65 12.79
N LEU A 162 -29.63 -11.80 14.02
CA LEU A 162 -28.77 -11.79 15.21
C LEU A 162 -27.76 -12.94 15.27
N ARG A 163 -27.95 -13.98 14.47
CA ARG A 163 -27.00 -15.11 14.34
C ARG A 163 -25.94 -14.91 13.27
N LEU A 164 -25.98 -13.81 12.53
CA LEU A 164 -24.93 -13.44 11.57
C LEU A 164 -23.57 -13.31 12.28
N SER A 165 -22.50 -13.55 11.55
CA SER A 165 -21.14 -13.24 12.01
C SER A 165 -20.95 -11.73 12.24
N SER A 166 -19.94 -11.34 13.01
CA SER A 166 -19.67 -9.91 13.27
C SER A 166 -19.45 -9.12 11.98
N GLY A 167 -18.76 -9.71 10.98
CA GLY A 167 -18.55 -9.07 9.68
C GLY A 167 -19.84 -8.87 8.90
N GLU A 168 -20.70 -9.89 8.85
CA GLU A 168 -22.01 -9.78 8.21
C GLU A 168 -22.91 -8.77 8.93
N LYS A 169 -22.92 -8.76 10.26
CA LYS A 169 -23.65 -7.75 11.04
C LYS A 169 -23.15 -6.34 10.75
N ALA A 170 -21.83 -6.13 10.66
CA ALA A 170 -21.25 -4.84 10.35
C ALA A 170 -21.69 -4.35 8.95
N VAL A 171 -21.65 -5.21 7.95
CA VAL A 171 -22.15 -4.88 6.60
C VAL A 171 -23.62 -4.49 6.62
N LEU A 172 -24.46 -5.28 7.28
CA LEU A 172 -25.89 -4.98 7.39
C LEU A 172 -26.14 -3.68 8.14
N TYR A 173 -25.40 -3.43 9.22
CA TYR A 173 -25.47 -2.21 10.00
C TYR A 173 -25.11 -0.98 9.17
N TYR A 174 -24.01 -1.01 8.41
CA TYR A 174 -23.61 0.10 7.56
C TYR A 174 -24.59 0.39 6.44
N ILE A 175 -25.05 -0.66 5.72
CA ILE A 175 -26.04 -0.51 4.65
C ILE A 175 -27.35 0.08 5.18
N ALA A 176 -27.86 -0.45 6.30
CA ALA A 176 -29.10 -0.01 6.86
C ALA A 176 -28.98 1.37 7.53
N GLY A 177 -27.93 1.59 8.32
CA GLY A 177 -27.71 2.82 9.08
C GLY A 177 -27.67 4.06 8.19
N VAL A 178 -26.94 4.03 7.09
CA VAL A 178 -26.83 5.20 6.18
C VAL A 178 -28.18 5.63 5.61
N LEU A 179 -29.15 4.72 5.50
CA LEU A 179 -30.47 5.03 4.96
C LEU A 179 -31.37 5.78 5.96
N PHE A 180 -31.01 5.79 7.25
CA PHE A 180 -31.70 6.57 8.28
C PHE A 180 -31.13 7.98 8.49
N ALA A 181 -29.97 8.28 7.93
CA ALA A 181 -29.42 9.63 7.95
C ALA A 181 -30.37 10.62 7.22
N MET A 182 -30.49 11.84 7.75
CA MET A 182 -31.30 12.90 7.12
C MET A 182 -30.79 13.22 5.70
N PRO A 183 -31.63 13.77 4.82
CA PRO A 183 -31.18 14.28 3.54
C PRO A 183 -30.06 15.34 3.71
N ASN A 184 -29.04 15.28 2.86
CA ASN A 184 -27.88 16.17 2.89
C ASN A 184 -27.07 16.13 4.22
N ALA A 185 -27.17 15.05 4.99
CA ALA A 185 -26.41 14.87 6.24
C ALA A 185 -24.90 14.70 5.97
N VAL A 186 -24.10 14.99 7.01
CA VAL A 186 -22.70 14.57 7.09
C VAL A 186 -22.66 13.28 7.91
N ILE A 187 -22.32 12.20 7.23
CA ILE A 187 -22.23 10.86 7.80
C ILE A 187 -20.79 10.64 8.25
N LEU A 188 -20.58 10.62 9.57
CA LEU A 188 -19.28 10.30 10.16
C LEU A 188 -19.21 8.79 10.42
N VAL A 189 -18.19 8.16 9.88
CA VAL A 189 -17.98 6.72 10.03
C VAL A 189 -16.68 6.49 10.78
N GLU A 190 -16.77 5.90 11.97
CA GLU A 190 -15.61 5.55 12.78
C GLU A 190 -15.18 4.12 12.48
N ASP A 191 -13.88 3.94 12.19
CA ASP A 191 -13.26 2.67 11.85
C ASP A 191 -14.07 1.88 10.79
N PRO A 192 -14.24 2.44 9.56
CA PRO A 192 -15.06 1.84 8.49
C PRO A 192 -14.57 0.46 8.04
N GLU A 193 -13.32 0.11 8.33
CA GLU A 193 -12.69 -1.17 8.07
C GLU A 193 -13.04 -2.25 9.09
N PHE A 194 -13.56 -1.87 10.26
CA PHE A 194 -13.74 -2.78 11.38
C PHE A 194 -14.72 -3.92 11.04
N TYR A 195 -14.31 -5.14 11.34
CA TYR A 195 -14.99 -6.40 10.97
C TYR A 195 -15.12 -6.69 9.47
N LEU A 196 -14.58 -5.84 8.58
CA LEU A 196 -14.67 -6.03 7.14
C LEU A 196 -13.41 -6.72 6.58
N HIS A 197 -13.62 -7.63 5.64
CA HIS A 197 -12.51 -8.20 4.87
C HIS A 197 -12.11 -7.23 3.75
N HIS A 198 -10.81 -7.08 3.49
CA HIS A 198 -10.29 -6.16 2.46
C HIS A 198 -10.92 -6.35 1.07
N SER A 199 -11.29 -7.60 0.71
CA SER A 199 -11.88 -7.89 -0.61
C SER A 199 -13.24 -7.24 -0.86
N ILE A 200 -14.04 -6.99 0.20
CA ILE A 200 -15.38 -6.40 0.08
C ILE A 200 -15.40 -4.91 0.44
N MET A 201 -14.41 -4.43 1.17
CA MET A 201 -14.37 -3.10 1.78
C MET A 201 -14.58 -1.98 0.76
N LYS A 202 -13.79 -1.96 -0.31
CA LYS A 202 -13.91 -0.93 -1.35
C LYS A 202 -15.28 -0.95 -2.02
N SER A 203 -15.71 -2.11 -2.50
CA SER A 203 -16.97 -2.26 -3.25
C SER A 203 -18.20 -1.97 -2.40
N LEU A 204 -18.13 -2.30 -1.10
CA LEU A 204 -19.20 -2.00 -0.13
C LEU A 204 -19.35 -0.48 0.04
N TRP A 205 -18.27 0.24 0.36
CA TRP A 205 -18.33 1.68 0.59
C TRP A 205 -18.63 2.47 -0.68
N ASP A 206 -18.13 2.06 -1.86
CA ASP A 206 -18.53 2.63 -3.13
C ASP A 206 -20.06 2.49 -3.36
N SER A 207 -20.61 1.34 -2.99
CA SER A 207 -22.06 1.09 -3.11
C SER A 207 -22.87 1.91 -2.10
N ILE A 208 -22.40 2.03 -0.87
CA ILE A 208 -23.02 2.84 0.20
C ILE A 208 -23.03 4.33 -0.17
N GLU A 209 -21.90 4.86 -0.63
CA GLU A 209 -21.80 6.24 -1.09
C GLU A 209 -22.73 6.52 -2.28
N ASN A 210 -22.91 5.53 -3.17
CA ASN A 210 -23.86 5.63 -4.26
C ASN A 210 -25.35 5.60 -3.84
N LEU A 211 -25.68 4.95 -2.71
CA LEU A 211 -27.02 4.99 -2.14
C LEU A 211 -27.39 6.36 -1.59
N ARG A 212 -26.41 7.13 -1.11
CA ARG A 212 -26.59 8.43 -0.45
C ARG A 212 -25.73 9.51 -1.11
N LYS A 213 -25.99 9.73 -2.41
CA LYS A 213 -25.31 10.79 -3.19
C LYS A 213 -25.57 12.21 -2.67
N ASP A 214 -26.62 12.36 -1.92
CA ASP A 214 -27.01 13.62 -1.24
C ASP A 214 -26.17 13.92 -0.02
N CYS A 215 -25.52 12.91 0.60
CA CYS A 215 -24.77 13.06 1.84
C CYS A 215 -23.27 13.26 1.61
N THR A 216 -22.62 13.84 2.61
CA THR A 216 -21.16 13.94 2.70
C THR A 216 -20.65 12.88 3.66
N PHE A 217 -19.61 12.15 3.29
CA PHE A 217 -19.01 11.11 4.12
C PHE A 217 -17.71 11.61 4.75
N VAL A 218 -17.55 11.40 6.05
CA VAL A 218 -16.32 11.66 6.79
C VAL A 218 -15.88 10.36 7.45
N TYR A 219 -14.83 9.75 6.92
CA TYR A 219 -14.26 8.52 7.45
C TYR A 219 -13.15 8.83 8.45
N LEU A 220 -13.21 8.23 9.64
CA LEU A 220 -12.18 8.33 10.68
C LEU A 220 -11.51 6.97 10.76
N THR A 221 -10.32 6.83 10.20
CA THR A 221 -9.66 5.52 10.06
C THR A 221 -8.21 5.55 10.49
N HIS A 222 -7.69 4.43 10.93
CA HIS A 222 -6.27 4.18 11.10
C HIS A 222 -5.74 3.22 10.00
N ASP A 223 -6.63 2.69 9.17
CA ASP A 223 -6.30 1.78 8.07
C ASP A 223 -6.01 2.58 6.79
N LEU A 224 -4.77 2.47 6.34
CA LEU A 224 -4.30 3.20 5.17
C LEU A 224 -4.71 2.54 3.85
N ASP A 225 -4.95 1.22 3.86
CA ASP A 225 -5.50 0.52 2.70
C ASP A 225 -6.94 0.98 2.43
N PHE A 226 -7.72 1.19 3.50
CA PHE A 226 -9.03 1.82 3.39
C PHE A 226 -8.92 3.23 2.81
N ALA A 227 -8.06 4.07 3.40
CA ALA A 227 -7.86 5.45 2.94
C ALA A 227 -7.42 5.51 1.47
N ALA A 228 -6.45 4.69 1.07
CA ALA A 228 -5.99 4.58 -0.31
C ALA A 228 -7.09 4.10 -1.29
N SER A 229 -8.07 3.34 -0.79
CA SER A 229 -9.22 2.90 -1.60
C SER A 229 -10.19 4.04 -1.96
N ARG A 230 -10.16 5.17 -1.22
CA ARG A 230 -11.03 6.36 -1.40
C ARG A 230 -10.37 7.43 -2.28
N VAL A 231 -10.10 7.10 -3.54
CA VAL A 231 -9.29 7.89 -4.49
C VAL A 231 -9.79 9.33 -4.69
N GLU A 232 -11.12 9.56 -4.59
CA GLU A 232 -11.72 10.89 -4.79
C GLU A 232 -11.96 11.64 -3.45
N SER A 233 -11.45 11.11 -2.34
CA SER A 233 -11.62 11.76 -1.03
C SER A 233 -10.55 12.82 -0.79
N THR A 234 -10.92 13.87 -0.03
CA THR A 234 -9.92 14.75 0.56
C THR A 234 -9.32 14.06 1.78
N CYS A 235 -8.04 13.73 1.73
CA CYS A 235 -7.35 13.06 2.81
C CYS A 235 -6.72 14.06 3.78
N ILE A 236 -7.01 13.88 5.08
CA ILE A 236 -6.49 14.70 6.18
C ILE A 236 -5.70 13.77 7.11
N TRP A 237 -4.44 14.07 7.33
CA TRP A 237 -3.61 13.35 8.28
C TRP A 237 -3.57 14.07 9.62
N VAL A 238 -4.12 13.44 10.65
CA VAL A 238 -4.09 13.92 12.03
C VAL A 238 -2.94 13.29 12.76
N ARG A 239 -1.97 14.10 13.21
CA ARG A 239 -0.76 13.68 13.91
C ARG A 239 -0.97 13.61 15.42
N SER A 240 -1.54 14.68 15.98
CA SER A 240 -1.75 14.80 17.43
C SER A 240 -2.90 15.73 17.77
N PHE A 241 -3.38 15.59 19.00
CA PHE A 241 -4.39 16.44 19.61
C PHE A 241 -3.83 17.07 20.88
N ASP A 242 -3.93 18.39 20.98
CA ASP A 242 -3.61 19.16 22.19
C ASP A 242 -4.90 19.37 22.99
N ALA A 243 -5.00 18.72 24.14
CA ALA A 243 -6.19 18.77 24.98
C ALA A 243 -6.37 20.13 25.69
N ASP A 244 -5.27 20.81 26.00
CA ASP A 244 -5.31 22.10 26.70
C ASP A 244 -5.80 23.23 25.79
N ARG A 245 -5.40 23.18 24.53
CA ARG A 245 -5.77 24.17 23.52
C ARG A 245 -6.99 23.79 22.69
N MET A 246 -7.50 22.57 22.84
CA MET A 246 -8.56 21.99 22.00
C MET A 246 -8.27 22.18 20.51
N SER A 247 -7.07 21.83 20.11
CA SER A 247 -6.56 22.02 18.75
C SER A 247 -5.81 20.79 18.27
N TRP A 248 -5.70 20.65 16.94
CA TRP A 248 -5.10 19.50 16.29
C TRP A 248 -3.91 19.90 15.43
N ASP A 249 -2.89 19.06 15.42
CA ASP A 249 -1.88 19.08 14.38
C ASP A 249 -2.34 18.16 13.25
N TYR A 250 -2.69 18.76 12.11
CA TYR A 250 -3.12 18.01 10.93
C TYR A 250 -2.69 18.69 9.64
N GLU A 251 -2.58 17.86 8.57
CA GLU A 251 -2.23 18.31 7.22
C GLU A 251 -3.11 17.64 6.18
N PHE A 252 -3.31 18.36 5.05
CA PHE A 252 -3.92 17.77 3.87
C PHE A 252 -2.86 16.97 3.11
N ILE A 253 -3.15 15.73 2.80
CA ILE A 253 -2.33 14.94 1.89
C ILE A 253 -2.72 15.37 0.47
N ARG A 254 -1.79 16.03 -0.23
CA ARG A 254 -1.98 16.46 -1.61
C ARG A 254 -1.41 15.42 -2.55
N ASN A 255 -2.11 15.20 -3.66
CA ASN A 255 -1.51 14.51 -4.81
C ASN A 255 -0.39 15.40 -5.36
N ASP A 256 0.85 15.03 -5.09
CA ASP A 256 2.02 15.58 -5.77
C ASP A 256 2.37 14.62 -6.92
N ASP A 257 2.72 15.16 -8.10
CA ASP A 257 3.08 14.35 -9.29
C ASP A 257 4.27 13.40 -9.03
N SER A 258 5.05 13.66 -7.97
CA SER A 258 6.17 12.81 -7.55
C SER A 258 5.74 11.52 -6.82
N PHE A 259 4.58 11.53 -6.14
CA PHE A 259 4.09 10.41 -5.35
C PHE A 259 2.57 10.26 -5.45
N PRO A 260 2.06 9.11 -5.93
CA PRO A 260 0.65 8.79 -5.80
C PRO A 260 0.24 8.75 -4.32
N GLU A 261 -0.86 9.42 -3.98
CA GLU A 261 -1.41 9.50 -2.61
C GLU A 261 -1.52 8.11 -1.94
N GLY A 262 -1.98 7.10 -2.69
CA GLY A 262 -2.06 5.73 -2.21
C GLY A 262 -0.70 5.14 -1.81
N MET A 263 0.39 5.47 -2.50
CA MET A 263 1.73 5.02 -2.14
C MET A 263 2.23 5.68 -0.85
N TYR A 264 1.91 6.97 -0.66
CA TYR A 264 2.28 7.70 0.54
C TYR A 264 1.57 7.13 1.78
N LEU A 265 0.28 6.85 1.66
CA LEU A 265 -0.51 6.22 2.70
C LEU A 265 -0.02 4.80 3.06
N ASP A 266 0.29 3.99 2.06
CA ASP A 266 0.89 2.67 2.24
C ASP A 266 2.23 2.70 3.02
N ILE A 267 3.05 3.72 2.75
CA ILE A 267 4.34 3.92 3.41
C ILE A 267 4.13 4.28 4.88
N LEU A 268 3.25 5.23 5.16
CA LEU A 268 2.95 5.66 6.52
C LEU A 268 2.37 4.51 7.38
N GLY A 269 1.55 3.63 6.77
CA GLY A 269 0.93 2.49 7.46
C GLY A 269 1.90 1.42 7.87
N SER A 270 2.93 1.19 7.08
CA SER A 270 3.90 0.13 7.36
C SER A 270 4.78 0.43 8.58
N ARG A 271 4.93 1.69 8.97
CA ARG A 271 5.84 2.18 10.03
C ARG A 271 7.30 1.70 9.88
N LYS A 272 7.64 1.12 8.73
CA LYS A 272 8.98 0.66 8.39
C LYS A 272 9.67 1.70 7.51
N PRO A 273 11.00 1.80 7.56
CA PRO A 273 11.73 2.58 6.58
C PRO A 273 11.41 2.10 5.16
N VAL A 274 11.52 2.99 4.20
CA VAL A 274 11.13 2.73 2.80
C VAL A 274 12.34 2.42 1.96
N LEU A 275 12.20 1.40 1.12
CA LEU A 275 13.18 1.05 0.10
C LEU A 275 12.57 1.22 -1.29
N PHE A 276 12.99 2.25 -2.01
CA PHE A 276 12.60 2.48 -3.39
C PHE A 276 13.47 1.68 -4.35
N ILE A 277 12.86 1.02 -5.33
CA ILE A 277 13.55 0.16 -6.31
C ILE A 277 13.11 0.45 -7.73
N GLU A 278 13.95 0.10 -8.73
CA GLU A 278 13.66 0.33 -10.15
C GLU A 278 12.56 -0.55 -10.71
N GLY A 279 12.32 -1.73 -10.15
CA GLY A 279 11.39 -2.72 -10.68
C GLY A 279 9.99 -2.18 -10.98
N ALA A 280 9.31 -2.77 -11.96
CA ALA A 280 7.91 -2.52 -12.21
C ALA A 280 7.01 -3.28 -11.21
N ALA A 281 5.86 -2.73 -10.87
CA ALA A 281 4.96 -3.28 -9.85
C ALA A 281 4.54 -4.76 -10.10
N THR A 282 4.53 -5.21 -11.34
CA THR A 282 4.16 -6.57 -11.71
C THR A 282 5.30 -7.29 -12.43
N GLY A 283 5.78 -8.38 -11.85
CA GLY A 283 6.60 -9.37 -12.56
C GLY A 283 8.12 -9.21 -12.48
N SER A 284 8.67 -8.05 -12.09
CA SER A 284 10.12 -7.85 -12.02
C SER A 284 10.77 -8.69 -10.91
N ILE A 285 12.06 -8.98 -11.07
CA ILE A 285 12.86 -9.75 -10.10
C ILE A 285 13.03 -8.93 -8.82
N ASP A 286 13.25 -7.63 -8.93
CA ASP A 286 13.40 -6.70 -7.82
C ASP A 286 12.28 -6.82 -6.79
N VAL A 287 11.03 -6.74 -7.26
CA VAL A 287 9.83 -6.81 -6.40
C VAL A 287 9.71 -8.16 -5.70
N LYS A 288 10.22 -9.23 -6.33
CA LYS A 288 10.19 -10.58 -5.75
C LYS A 288 11.34 -10.83 -4.79
N LEU A 289 12.50 -10.22 -5.03
CA LEU A 289 13.75 -10.50 -4.31
C LEU A 289 13.94 -9.61 -3.08
N TYR A 290 13.83 -8.29 -3.24
CA TYR A 290 14.18 -7.32 -2.20
C TYR A 290 13.36 -7.43 -0.90
N PRO A 291 12.05 -7.78 -0.91
CA PRO A 291 11.32 -7.99 0.36
C PRO A 291 11.87 -9.11 1.23
N TYR A 292 12.58 -10.07 0.65
CA TYR A 292 13.24 -11.15 1.41
C TYR A 292 14.65 -10.79 1.86
N ILE A 293 15.35 -9.94 1.10
CA ILE A 293 16.70 -9.48 1.47
C ILE A 293 16.60 -8.40 2.56
N PHE A 294 15.62 -7.50 2.45
CA PHE A 294 15.42 -6.37 3.36
C PHE A 294 14.02 -6.41 4.00
N PRO A 295 13.73 -7.40 4.85
CA PRO A 295 12.40 -7.58 5.46
C PRO A 295 12.04 -6.46 6.44
N GLU A 296 13.02 -5.69 6.90
CA GLU A 296 12.85 -4.52 7.75
C GLU A 296 12.36 -3.28 7.01
N TYR A 297 12.43 -3.27 5.66
CA TYR A 297 11.97 -2.17 4.81
C TYR A 297 10.62 -2.46 4.15
N THR A 298 9.87 -1.39 3.88
CA THR A 298 8.75 -1.42 2.93
C THR A 298 9.28 -1.18 1.53
N VAL A 299 9.27 -2.21 0.68
CA VAL A 299 9.83 -2.13 -0.67
C VAL A 299 8.78 -1.56 -1.64
N LYS A 300 9.13 -0.47 -2.34
CA LYS A 300 8.26 0.21 -3.31
C LYS A 300 8.91 0.35 -4.68
N PRO A 301 8.34 -0.29 -5.74
CA PRO A 301 8.83 -0.19 -7.10
C PRO A 301 8.36 1.11 -7.77
N LEU A 302 9.26 1.82 -8.47
CA LEU A 302 8.99 3.08 -9.14
C LEU A 302 9.14 3.03 -10.67
N GLY A 303 9.66 1.93 -11.23
CA GLY A 303 9.72 1.67 -12.66
C GLY A 303 10.90 2.36 -13.39
N GLY A 304 11.81 3.02 -12.69
CA GLY A 304 13.00 3.59 -13.35
C GLY A 304 13.94 4.35 -12.42
N CYS A 305 15.22 4.36 -12.78
CA CYS A 305 16.32 4.90 -12.01
C CYS A 305 16.11 6.36 -11.53
N ASN A 306 15.73 7.26 -12.44
CA ASN A 306 15.55 8.68 -12.09
C ASN A 306 14.44 8.86 -11.06
N LYS A 307 13.34 8.12 -11.21
CA LYS A 307 12.24 8.15 -10.23
C LYS A 307 12.68 7.66 -8.85
N VAL A 308 13.52 6.63 -8.79
CA VAL A 308 14.07 6.13 -7.51
C VAL A 308 14.92 7.20 -6.84
N ILE A 309 15.79 7.86 -7.60
CA ILE A 309 16.69 8.92 -7.08
C ILE A 309 15.88 10.11 -6.57
N GLU A 310 14.94 10.59 -7.39
CA GLU A 310 14.07 11.73 -7.05
C GLU A 310 13.17 11.42 -5.84
N ALA A 311 12.55 10.25 -5.83
CA ALA A 311 11.69 9.80 -4.75
C ALA A 311 12.46 9.63 -3.43
N THR A 312 13.64 9.01 -3.48
CA THR A 312 14.49 8.84 -2.28
C THR A 312 14.86 10.20 -1.69
N ARG A 313 15.19 11.16 -2.53
CA ARG A 313 15.54 12.52 -2.12
C ARG A 313 14.32 13.27 -1.56
N ALA A 314 13.22 13.33 -2.33
CA ALA A 314 12.01 14.03 -1.92
C ALA A 314 11.47 13.46 -0.60
N PHE A 315 11.50 12.14 -0.43
CA PHE A 315 11.06 11.51 0.80
C PHE A 315 12.01 11.80 1.97
N ALA A 316 13.33 11.86 1.74
CA ALA A 316 14.29 12.24 2.77
C ALA A 316 14.15 13.71 3.20
N ASP A 317 13.83 14.62 2.27
CA ASP A 317 13.58 16.04 2.55
C ASP A 317 12.32 16.24 3.43
N LEU A 318 11.36 15.32 3.37
CA LEU A 318 10.14 15.29 4.17
C LEU A 318 10.27 14.51 5.49
N LYS A 319 11.48 14.09 5.87
CA LYS A 319 11.74 13.25 7.06
C LYS A 319 11.22 13.86 8.36
N GLU A 320 11.24 15.18 8.48
CA GLU A 320 10.69 15.89 9.66
C GLU A 320 9.17 15.72 9.79
N ILE A 321 8.48 15.42 8.66
CA ILE A 321 7.04 15.27 8.60
C ILE A 321 6.62 13.84 8.98
N HIS A 322 7.27 12.82 8.42
CA HIS A 322 6.84 11.41 8.59
C HIS A 322 7.76 10.57 9.49
N HIS A 323 8.93 11.08 9.89
CA HIS A 323 9.93 10.41 10.74
C HIS A 323 10.44 9.04 10.22
N LEU A 324 10.17 8.69 8.96
CA LEU A 324 10.63 7.46 8.35
C LEU A 324 11.92 7.69 7.57
N GLU A 325 12.79 6.69 7.57
CA GLU A 325 13.97 6.69 6.72
C GLU A 325 13.64 6.17 5.32
N SER A 326 14.27 6.75 4.31
CA SER A 326 14.19 6.27 2.94
C SER A 326 15.56 5.88 2.40
N ARG A 327 15.56 4.85 1.58
CA ARG A 327 16.73 4.38 0.83
C ARG A 327 16.30 4.09 -0.61
N GLY A 328 17.21 4.21 -1.53
CA GLY A 328 16.98 3.80 -2.92
C GLY A 328 17.95 2.71 -3.32
N ILE A 329 17.52 1.79 -4.19
CA ILE A 329 18.40 0.85 -4.88
C ILE A 329 18.17 1.00 -6.37
N VAL A 330 19.25 1.22 -7.11
CA VAL A 330 19.24 1.31 -8.58
C VAL A 330 20.29 0.37 -9.16
N ASP A 331 20.04 -0.16 -10.35
CA ASP A 331 21.00 -1.02 -11.03
C ASP A 331 22.33 -0.28 -11.28
N ARG A 332 23.42 -1.04 -11.22
CA ARG A 332 24.74 -0.45 -11.52
C ARG A 332 24.86 -0.04 -12.97
N ASP A 333 24.27 -0.83 -13.86
CA ASP A 333 24.42 -0.64 -15.29
C ASP A 333 25.90 -0.47 -15.70
N ARG A 334 26.23 0.70 -16.25
CA ARG A 334 27.57 1.05 -16.70
C ARG A 334 28.21 2.20 -15.91
N ARG A 335 27.66 2.47 -14.68
CA ARG A 335 28.12 3.57 -13.83
C ARG A 335 29.56 3.38 -13.39
N THR A 336 30.27 4.50 -13.30
CA THR A 336 31.59 4.57 -12.74
C THR A 336 31.56 4.53 -11.21
N GLU A 337 32.69 4.24 -10.56
CA GLU A 337 32.78 4.28 -9.09
C GLU A 337 32.43 5.66 -8.53
N ARG A 338 32.82 6.74 -9.20
CA ARG A 338 32.44 8.10 -8.78
C ARG A 338 30.96 8.37 -8.80
N GLU A 339 30.24 7.87 -9.82
CA GLU A 339 28.78 7.97 -9.89
C GLU A 339 28.13 7.14 -8.79
N VAL A 340 28.66 5.97 -8.49
CA VAL A 340 28.18 5.10 -7.40
C VAL A 340 28.37 5.78 -6.04
N GLU A 341 29.54 6.35 -5.78
CA GLU A 341 29.84 7.09 -4.54
C GLU A 341 28.93 8.31 -4.38
N TYR A 342 28.68 9.04 -5.48
CA TYR A 342 27.75 10.17 -5.47
C TYR A 342 26.32 9.73 -5.11
N LEU A 343 25.82 8.65 -5.71
CA LEU A 343 24.48 8.11 -5.40
C LEU A 343 24.42 7.65 -3.95
N ARG A 344 25.44 6.96 -3.46
CA ARG A 344 25.55 6.51 -2.06
C ARG A 344 25.49 7.67 -1.06
N SER A 345 26.13 8.79 -1.37
CA SER A 345 26.05 10.00 -0.55
C SER A 345 24.63 10.59 -0.47
N ARG A 346 23.74 10.19 -1.39
CA ARG A 346 22.33 10.57 -1.47
C ARG A 346 21.38 9.47 -0.97
N HIS A 347 21.91 8.48 -0.24
CA HIS A 347 21.15 7.32 0.26
C HIS A 347 20.57 6.43 -0.86
N VAL A 348 21.13 6.50 -2.06
CA VAL A 348 20.80 5.60 -3.17
C VAL A 348 21.95 4.62 -3.36
N TYR A 349 21.68 3.35 -3.13
CA TYR A 349 22.66 2.28 -3.18
C TYR A 349 22.68 1.63 -4.56
N VAL A 350 23.85 1.18 -4.94
CA VAL A 350 24.10 0.54 -6.23
C VAL A 350 24.77 -0.80 -5.95
N PRO A 351 24.21 -1.93 -6.40
CA PRO A 351 24.76 -3.24 -6.15
C PRO A 351 26.14 -3.40 -6.83
N GLU A 352 26.96 -4.30 -6.28
CA GLU A 352 28.26 -4.66 -6.86
C GLU A 352 28.16 -5.58 -8.09
N VAL A 353 27.03 -5.62 -8.74
CA VAL A 353 26.75 -6.35 -9.98
C VAL A 353 26.07 -5.40 -10.98
N ALA A 354 26.17 -5.68 -12.28
CA ALA A 354 25.67 -4.78 -13.32
C ALA A 354 24.14 -4.61 -13.29
N GLU A 355 23.39 -5.69 -13.13
CA GLU A 355 21.92 -5.72 -13.09
C GLU A 355 21.44 -6.64 -11.95
N VAL A 356 20.20 -6.50 -11.52
CA VAL A 356 19.60 -7.34 -10.47
C VAL A 356 19.65 -8.83 -10.83
N GLU A 357 19.54 -9.19 -12.10
CA GLU A 357 19.70 -10.56 -12.56
C GLU A 357 21.06 -11.17 -12.21
N ASN A 358 22.10 -10.36 -12.17
CA ASN A 358 23.45 -10.81 -11.84
C ASN A 358 23.60 -11.20 -10.36
N LEU A 359 22.72 -10.71 -9.48
CA LEU A 359 22.65 -11.18 -8.08
C LEU A 359 22.36 -12.67 -8.01
N LEU A 360 21.51 -13.16 -8.91
CA LEU A 360 21.18 -14.58 -9.00
C LEU A 360 22.34 -15.45 -9.47
N MET A 361 23.40 -14.81 -9.98
CA MET A 361 24.63 -15.45 -10.49
C MET A 361 25.79 -15.38 -9.50
N LEU A 362 25.61 -14.81 -8.32
CA LEU A 362 26.62 -14.82 -7.27
C LEU A 362 27.02 -16.27 -6.91
N GLU A 363 28.29 -16.47 -6.60
CA GLU A 363 28.85 -17.80 -6.26
C GLU A 363 28.06 -18.49 -5.17
N GLY A 364 27.79 -17.81 -4.04
CA GLY A 364 27.04 -18.35 -2.92
C GLY A 364 25.63 -18.77 -3.32
N VAL A 365 24.94 -17.97 -4.15
CA VAL A 365 23.59 -18.27 -4.64
C VAL A 365 23.59 -19.55 -5.51
N ILE A 366 24.52 -19.64 -6.49
CA ILE A 366 24.62 -20.81 -7.37
C ILE A 366 24.92 -22.07 -6.56
N ARG A 367 25.85 -21.98 -5.59
CA ARG A 367 26.21 -23.11 -4.71
C ARG A 367 25.04 -23.55 -3.85
N SER A 368 24.31 -22.62 -3.24
CA SER A 368 23.16 -22.92 -2.41
C SER A 368 22.03 -23.59 -3.20
N VAL A 369 21.72 -23.09 -4.41
CA VAL A 369 20.75 -23.71 -5.29
C VAL A 369 21.20 -25.12 -5.71
N ALA A 370 22.46 -25.31 -6.10
CA ALA A 370 23.01 -26.62 -6.50
C ALA A 370 22.91 -27.63 -5.33
N ARG A 371 23.25 -27.20 -4.11
CA ARG A 371 23.16 -28.03 -2.89
C ARG A 371 21.70 -28.42 -2.60
N ARG A 372 20.78 -27.46 -2.68
CA ARG A 372 19.33 -27.71 -2.49
C ARG A 372 18.78 -28.71 -3.50
N MET A 373 19.28 -28.67 -4.73
CA MET A 373 18.91 -29.58 -5.81
C MET A 373 19.74 -30.91 -5.82
N LYS A 374 20.49 -31.17 -4.74
CA LYS A 374 21.35 -32.37 -4.58
C LYS A 374 22.36 -32.54 -5.73
N ARG A 375 22.90 -31.43 -6.25
CA ARG A 375 23.96 -31.37 -7.25
C ARG A 375 25.29 -31.06 -6.59
N ASN A 376 26.39 -31.42 -7.24
CA ASN A 376 27.73 -31.05 -6.75
C ASN A 376 27.96 -29.55 -6.97
N GLU A 377 27.92 -28.79 -5.90
CA GLU A 377 27.99 -27.32 -5.90
C GLU A 377 29.27 -26.76 -6.51
N ASN A 378 30.44 -27.42 -6.24
CA ASN A 378 31.72 -26.99 -6.79
C ASN A 378 31.77 -27.19 -8.30
N LYS A 379 31.32 -28.38 -8.79
CA LYS A 379 31.28 -28.68 -10.23
C LYS A 379 30.31 -27.76 -10.98
N VAL A 380 29.12 -27.52 -10.43
CA VAL A 380 28.12 -26.64 -11.05
C VAL A 380 28.68 -25.24 -11.15
N PHE A 381 29.22 -24.69 -10.05
CA PHE A 381 29.75 -23.30 -10.05
C PHE A 381 30.91 -23.14 -11.03
N GLU A 382 31.89 -24.05 -11.06
CA GLU A 382 33.02 -23.97 -11.99
C GLU A 382 32.61 -24.03 -13.47
N ILE A 383 31.58 -24.83 -13.81
CA ILE A 383 31.05 -24.85 -15.16
C ILE A 383 30.34 -23.54 -15.50
N VAL A 384 29.49 -23.04 -14.62
CA VAL A 384 28.77 -21.74 -14.81
C VAL A 384 29.78 -20.60 -14.94
N LYS A 385 30.76 -20.53 -14.05
CA LYS A 385 31.85 -19.55 -14.10
C LYS A 385 32.55 -19.54 -15.45
N ASN A 386 32.92 -20.74 -15.94
CA ASN A 386 33.58 -20.86 -17.24
C ASN A 386 32.68 -20.38 -18.39
N ASN A 387 31.39 -20.77 -18.35
CA ASN A 387 30.43 -20.36 -19.37
C ASN A 387 30.28 -18.84 -19.40
N VAL A 388 30.12 -18.19 -18.23
CA VAL A 388 30.00 -16.72 -18.15
C VAL A 388 31.26 -16.03 -18.63
N ILE A 389 32.44 -16.51 -18.27
CA ILE A 389 33.70 -15.93 -18.73
C ILE A 389 33.83 -16.06 -20.27
N GLN A 390 33.42 -17.20 -20.84
CA GLN A 390 33.43 -17.41 -22.30
C GLN A 390 32.44 -16.50 -23.02
N LEU A 391 31.21 -16.34 -22.48
CA LEU A 391 30.20 -15.42 -23.02
C LEU A 391 30.72 -13.99 -23.01
N PHE A 392 31.29 -13.55 -21.88
CA PHE A 392 31.85 -12.20 -21.78
C PHE A 392 33.05 -12.01 -22.72
N ALA A 393 33.92 -13.00 -22.86
CA ALA A 393 35.05 -12.93 -23.77
C ALA A 393 34.64 -12.72 -25.24
N GLN A 394 33.52 -13.29 -25.66
CA GLN A 394 32.97 -13.09 -27.01
C GLN A 394 32.37 -11.69 -27.22
N GLU A 395 31.95 -11.05 -26.13
CA GLU A 395 31.25 -9.75 -26.18
C GLU A 395 32.11 -8.57 -25.71
N ILE A 396 33.40 -8.74 -25.45
CA ILE A 396 34.28 -7.67 -24.90
C ILE A 396 34.14 -6.38 -25.68
N GLU A 397 34.23 -6.43 -27.00
CA GLU A 397 34.20 -5.23 -27.83
C GLU A 397 32.85 -4.51 -27.81
N SER A 398 31.76 -5.27 -27.86
CA SER A 398 30.42 -4.71 -27.79
C SER A 398 30.14 -4.11 -26.40
N GLN A 399 30.49 -4.80 -25.34
CA GLN A 399 30.36 -4.28 -23.97
C GLN A 399 31.24 -3.05 -23.74
N ALA A 400 32.50 -3.06 -24.19
CA ALA A 400 33.38 -1.92 -24.08
C ALA A 400 32.85 -0.68 -24.84
N LEU A 401 32.26 -0.89 -26.03
CA LEU A 401 31.60 0.19 -26.78
C LEU A 401 30.42 0.78 -26.00
N LEU A 402 29.58 -0.05 -25.40
CA LEU A 402 28.45 0.40 -24.61
C LEU A 402 28.88 1.17 -23.34
N HIS A 403 29.93 0.72 -22.65
CA HIS A 403 30.53 1.43 -21.52
C HIS A 403 31.17 2.76 -21.95
N THR A 404 31.87 2.78 -23.08
CA THR A 404 32.46 4.01 -23.64
C THR A 404 31.35 5.02 -23.95
N ARG A 405 30.28 4.59 -24.65
CA ARG A 405 29.14 5.44 -24.98
C ARG A 405 28.49 6.02 -23.72
N HIS A 406 28.31 5.22 -22.69
CA HIS A 406 27.73 5.68 -21.43
C HIS A 406 28.59 6.75 -20.77
N ARG A 407 29.93 6.53 -20.66
CA ARG A 407 30.84 7.48 -20.04
C ARG A 407 30.94 8.82 -20.82
N ILE A 408 31.01 8.75 -22.13
CA ILE A 408 31.04 9.95 -22.97
C ILE A 408 29.75 10.74 -22.86
N ARG A 409 28.59 10.03 -22.92
CA ARG A 409 27.28 10.67 -22.74
C ARG A 409 27.22 11.45 -21.43
N ARG A 410 27.65 10.84 -20.34
CA ARG A 410 27.63 11.46 -19.00
C ARG A 410 28.63 12.65 -18.91
N ASP A 411 29.79 12.55 -19.53
CA ASP A 411 30.75 13.66 -19.60
C ASP A 411 30.17 14.85 -20.36
N LEU A 412 29.52 14.59 -21.50
CA LEU A 412 28.87 15.63 -22.30
C LEU A 412 27.69 16.26 -21.55
N GLU A 413 26.81 15.45 -20.92
CA GLU A 413 25.70 15.95 -20.09
C GLU A 413 26.26 16.90 -18.99
N TYR A 414 27.32 16.50 -18.28
CA TYR A 414 27.93 17.30 -17.24
C TYR A 414 28.55 18.61 -17.79
N LYS A 415 29.15 18.59 -18.98
CA LYS A 415 29.69 19.78 -19.64
C LYS A 415 28.60 20.75 -20.07
N ILE A 416 27.47 20.25 -20.61
CA ILE A 416 26.32 21.05 -21.02
C ILE A 416 25.61 21.70 -19.83
N ASP A 417 25.49 21.00 -18.69
CA ASP A 417 24.80 21.50 -17.50
C ASP A 417 25.55 22.61 -16.75
N ARG A 418 26.73 23.07 -17.26
CA ARG A 418 27.46 24.23 -16.70
C ARG A 418 26.61 25.49 -16.84
N ARG A 419 26.77 26.39 -15.90
CA ARG A 419 26.13 27.72 -15.97
C ARG A 419 26.94 28.63 -16.90
N PHE A 420 26.20 29.28 -17.83
CA PHE A 420 26.75 30.28 -18.77
C PHE A 420 26.07 31.62 -18.46
N ASN A 421 26.83 32.72 -18.68
CA ASN A 421 26.36 34.08 -18.41
C ASN A 421 25.64 34.71 -19.61
N ASP A 422 25.93 34.25 -20.82
CA ASP A 422 25.40 34.76 -22.08
C ASP A 422 25.38 33.67 -23.15
N ILE A 423 24.67 33.93 -24.25
CA ILE A 423 24.50 32.98 -25.36
C ILE A 423 25.81 32.74 -26.12
N GLY A 424 26.67 33.78 -26.29
CA GLY A 424 27.93 33.65 -27.02
C GLY A 424 28.88 32.69 -26.30
N SER A 425 29.02 32.79 -24.97
CA SER A 425 29.82 31.86 -24.19
C SER A 425 29.28 30.44 -24.19
N PHE A 426 27.97 30.29 -24.36
CA PHE A 426 27.36 28.96 -24.52
C PHE A 426 27.63 28.38 -25.91
N GLU A 427 27.46 29.17 -26.99
CA GLU A 427 27.79 28.76 -28.36
C GLU A 427 29.26 28.32 -28.49
N ASP A 428 30.20 29.14 -28.01
CA ASP A 428 31.61 28.82 -27.99
C ASP A 428 31.92 27.51 -27.24
N HIS A 429 31.22 27.28 -26.11
CA HIS A 429 31.39 26.06 -25.35
C HIS A 429 30.84 24.82 -26.09
N ILE A 430 29.70 24.96 -26.79
CA ILE A 430 29.10 23.86 -27.58
C ILE A 430 30.02 23.51 -28.77
N ASP A 431 30.59 24.49 -29.45
CA ASP A 431 31.50 24.25 -30.59
C ASP A 431 32.76 23.46 -30.20
N HIS A 432 33.24 23.62 -28.95
CA HIS A 432 34.41 22.92 -28.40
C HIS A 432 34.08 21.77 -27.46
N LEU A 433 32.81 21.36 -27.36
CA LEU A 433 32.30 20.40 -26.36
C LEU A 433 33.04 19.04 -26.40
N THR A 434 33.49 18.61 -27.57
CA THR A 434 34.10 17.28 -27.81
C THR A 434 35.61 17.32 -27.97
N ASP A 435 36.27 18.51 -27.97
CA ASP A 435 37.69 18.65 -28.28
C ASP A 435 38.60 17.85 -27.34
N ASP A 436 38.24 17.80 -26.06
CA ASP A 436 38.97 17.07 -25.02
C ASP A 436 38.53 15.58 -24.87
N THR A 437 37.66 15.08 -25.76
CA THR A 437 37.07 13.76 -25.61
C THR A 437 37.84 12.71 -26.42
N ASP A 438 38.76 11.98 -25.78
CA ASP A 438 39.47 10.84 -26.41
C ASP A 438 38.61 9.57 -26.41
N VAL A 439 37.68 9.46 -27.37
CA VAL A 439 36.78 8.32 -27.55
C VAL A 439 37.57 7.01 -27.76
N ARG A 440 38.61 7.04 -28.58
CA ARG A 440 39.40 5.87 -28.96
C ARG A 440 40.25 5.38 -27.79
N GLY A 441 40.92 6.27 -27.09
CA GLY A 441 41.72 5.95 -25.92
C GLY A 441 40.85 5.33 -24.80
N LEU A 442 39.69 5.94 -24.51
CA LEU A 442 38.74 5.42 -23.52
C LEU A 442 38.26 4.01 -23.88
N TYR A 443 37.88 3.79 -25.15
CA TYR A 443 37.47 2.47 -25.63
C TYR A 443 38.59 1.43 -25.47
N ASN A 444 39.80 1.74 -25.91
CA ASN A 444 40.95 0.83 -25.82
C ASN A 444 41.29 0.49 -24.36
N MET A 445 41.20 1.48 -23.48
CA MET A 445 41.40 1.28 -22.04
C MET A 445 40.38 0.28 -21.46
N ILE A 446 39.09 0.47 -21.77
CA ILE A 446 38.04 -0.43 -21.29
C ILE A 446 38.22 -1.84 -21.88
N CYS A 447 38.51 -1.99 -23.17
CA CYS A 447 38.80 -3.27 -23.77
C CYS A 447 39.96 -4.00 -23.09
N SER A 448 41.05 -3.27 -22.79
CA SER A 448 42.21 -3.82 -22.08
C SER A 448 41.87 -4.31 -20.69
N GLN A 449 41.07 -3.51 -19.96
CA GLN A 449 40.59 -3.89 -18.64
C GLN A 449 39.71 -5.17 -18.69
N PHE A 450 38.77 -5.25 -19.62
CA PHE A 450 37.90 -6.42 -19.77
C PHE A 450 38.69 -7.70 -20.19
N ARG A 451 39.67 -7.56 -21.08
CA ARG A 451 40.57 -8.67 -21.41
C ARG A 451 41.36 -9.16 -20.19
N THR A 452 41.74 -8.24 -19.30
CA THR A 452 42.44 -8.58 -18.04
C THR A 452 41.51 -9.39 -17.11
N PHE A 453 40.22 -9.04 -16.98
CA PHE A 453 39.28 -9.80 -16.21
C PHE A 453 39.13 -11.25 -16.74
N VAL A 454 39.04 -11.40 -18.06
CA VAL A 454 38.96 -12.76 -18.68
C VAL A 454 40.25 -13.53 -18.46
N LYS A 455 41.43 -12.92 -18.66
CA LYS A 455 42.74 -13.54 -18.45
C LYS A 455 42.91 -14.03 -17.02
N ASN A 456 42.53 -13.21 -16.04
CA ASN A 456 42.65 -13.54 -14.62
C ASN A 456 41.48 -14.40 -14.11
N ARG A 457 40.52 -14.75 -14.96
CA ARG A 457 39.28 -15.47 -14.58
C ARG A 457 38.53 -14.82 -13.43
N ASP A 458 38.54 -13.46 -13.42
CA ASP A 458 37.91 -12.67 -12.36
C ASP A 458 36.39 -12.57 -12.58
N TYR A 459 35.72 -13.60 -12.08
CA TYR A 459 34.27 -13.75 -12.20
C TYR A 459 33.49 -12.58 -11.57
N ARG A 460 33.94 -12.08 -10.39
CA ARG A 460 33.27 -11.00 -9.67
C ARG A 460 33.34 -9.69 -10.44
N SER A 461 34.50 -9.33 -10.97
CA SER A 461 34.65 -8.14 -11.82
C SER A 461 33.85 -8.25 -13.13
N ILE A 462 33.71 -9.44 -13.69
CA ILE A 462 32.85 -9.68 -14.86
C ILE A 462 31.38 -9.42 -14.51
N LEU A 463 30.85 -9.97 -13.41
CA LEU A 463 29.48 -9.72 -12.99
C LEU A 463 29.19 -8.25 -12.73
N LYS A 464 30.20 -7.46 -12.35
CA LYS A 464 30.10 -6.04 -12.07
C LYS A 464 29.93 -5.16 -13.33
N VAL A 465 30.43 -5.65 -14.48
CA VAL A 465 30.46 -4.87 -15.73
C VAL A 465 29.62 -5.49 -16.85
N TYR A 466 29.29 -6.77 -16.75
CA TYR A 466 28.57 -7.49 -17.78
C TYR A 466 27.08 -7.26 -17.68
N ASN A 467 26.60 -6.27 -18.42
CA ASN A 467 25.17 -5.91 -18.50
C ASN A 467 24.53 -6.66 -19.65
N GLN A 468 24.01 -7.88 -19.38
CA GLN A 468 23.41 -8.75 -20.39
C GLN A 468 22.26 -9.58 -19.78
N LYS A 469 21.02 -9.21 -20.07
CA LYS A 469 19.80 -9.86 -19.53
C LYS A 469 19.71 -11.36 -19.83
N SER A 470 20.30 -11.82 -20.94
CA SER A 470 20.29 -13.23 -21.31
C SER A 470 21.40 -14.06 -20.63
N MET A 471 22.29 -13.44 -19.83
CA MET A 471 23.41 -14.14 -19.19
C MET A 471 22.94 -15.34 -18.35
N LEU A 472 21.90 -15.20 -17.56
CA LEU A 472 21.35 -16.28 -16.74
C LEU A 472 20.93 -17.49 -17.59
N THR A 473 20.30 -17.24 -18.72
CA THR A 473 19.86 -18.30 -19.64
C THR A 473 21.05 -18.91 -20.39
N ASN A 474 21.94 -18.06 -20.92
CA ASN A 474 23.06 -18.49 -21.77
C ASN A 474 24.18 -19.15 -20.96
N SER A 475 24.32 -18.87 -19.67
CA SER A 475 25.26 -19.57 -18.78
C SER A 475 24.90 -21.01 -18.48
N ASN A 476 23.68 -21.43 -18.84
CA ASN A 476 23.13 -22.77 -18.58
C ASN A 476 22.98 -23.16 -17.10
N VAL A 477 22.98 -22.15 -16.19
CA VAL A 477 22.90 -22.36 -14.73
C VAL A 477 21.67 -23.16 -14.33
N CYS A 478 20.51 -22.85 -14.93
CA CYS A 478 19.26 -23.55 -14.62
C CYS A 478 19.37 -25.06 -14.86
N ASN A 479 19.81 -25.47 -16.05
CA ASN A 479 19.94 -26.89 -16.39
C ASN A 479 21.01 -27.60 -15.54
N LEU A 480 22.13 -26.94 -15.29
CA LEU A 480 23.20 -27.47 -14.43
C LEU A 480 22.71 -27.71 -13.00
N CYS A 481 21.83 -26.86 -12.49
CA CYS A 481 21.16 -27.07 -11.23
C CYS A 481 19.99 -28.08 -11.30
N GLY A 482 19.63 -28.59 -12.49
CA GLY A 482 18.51 -29.52 -12.67
C GLY A 482 17.14 -28.85 -12.73
N LEU A 483 17.09 -27.57 -13.11
CA LEU A 483 15.89 -26.76 -13.18
C LEU A 483 15.56 -26.41 -14.63
N ALA A 484 14.27 -26.42 -14.99
CA ALA A 484 13.85 -26.29 -16.38
C ALA A 484 13.96 -24.88 -16.96
N ASN A 485 13.86 -23.83 -16.12
CA ASN A 485 13.85 -22.45 -16.57
C ASN A 485 14.19 -21.43 -15.45
N LYS A 486 14.34 -20.16 -15.85
CA LYS A 486 14.62 -19.01 -14.96
C LYS A 486 13.60 -18.88 -13.81
N ASP A 487 12.31 -19.10 -14.07
CA ASP A 487 11.27 -18.95 -13.05
C ASP A 487 11.39 -20.01 -11.95
N LYS A 488 11.70 -21.25 -12.32
CA LYS A 488 11.95 -22.31 -11.33
C LYS A 488 13.23 -22.04 -10.53
N TYR A 489 14.27 -21.54 -11.19
CA TYR A 489 15.51 -21.14 -10.53
C TYR A 489 15.26 -20.04 -9.50
N LEU A 490 14.53 -18.97 -9.88
CA LEU A 490 14.15 -17.89 -8.97
C LEU A 490 13.29 -18.39 -7.81
N ARG A 491 12.33 -19.28 -8.05
CA ARG A 491 11.49 -19.85 -6.96
C ARG A 491 12.32 -20.62 -5.93
N VAL A 492 13.33 -21.36 -6.36
CA VAL A 492 14.23 -22.05 -5.43
C VAL A 492 15.03 -21.05 -4.60
N ILE A 493 15.56 -19.99 -5.22
CA ILE A 493 16.27 -18.92 -4.50
C ILE A 493 15.35 -18.27 -3.46
N LEU A 494 14.12 -17.89 -3.84
CA LEU A 494 13.15 -17.32 -2.91
C LEU A 494 12.78 -18.26 -1.76
N SER A 495 12.77 -19.59 -2.02
CA SER A 495 12.57 -20.59 -0.96
C SER A 495 13.76 -20.63 0.01
N ILE A 496 14.98 -20.58 -0.52
CA ILE A 496 16.21 -20.54 0.31
C ILE A 496 16.22 -19.27 1.17
N LEU A 497 15.94 -18.11 0.57
CA LEU A 497 15.91 -16.83 1.29
C LEU A 497 14.84 -16.75 2.39
N ARG A 498 13.78 -17.55 2.29
CA ARG A 498 12.75 -17.66 3.35
C ARG A 498 13.20 -18.50 4.52
N GLU A 499 14.03 -19.51 4.28
CA GLU A 499 14.40 -20.53 5.26
C GLU A 499 15.76 -20.23 5.92
N ASP A 500 16.67 -19.59 5.19
CA ASP A 500 18.10 -19.49 5.55
C ASP A 500 18.60 -18.03 5.43
N ARG A 501 18.82 -17.41 6.58
CA ARG A 501 19.30 -16.03 6.67
C ARG A 501 20.72 -15.77 6.15
N PRO A 502 21.71 -16.69 6.26
CA PRO A 502 23.07 -16.43 5.76
C PRO A 502 23.14 -16.13 4.28
N GLU A 503 22.35 -16.80 3.45
CA GLU A 503 22.31 -16.52 2.01
C GLU A 503 21.63 -15.19 1.68
N ALA A 504 20.60 -14.79 2.46
CA ALA A 504 20.00 -13.47 2.33
C ALA A 504 20.99 -12.36 2.68
N GLU A 505 21.83 -12.55 3.70
CA GLU A 505 22.91 -11.63 4.06
C GLU A 505 23.99 -11.53 2.98
N GLU A 506 24.37 -12.65 2.34
CA GLU A 506 25.35 -12.65 1.24
C GLU A 506 24.85 -11.84 0.06
N ILE A 507 23.59 -12.03 -0.34
CA ILE A 507 22.97 -11.25 -1.41
C ILE A 507 22.87 -9.77 -0.99
N GLY A 508 22.47 -9.50 0.25
CA GLY A 508 22.39 -8.14 0.80
C GLY A 508 23.74 -7.42 0.79
N ARG A 509 24.84 -8.09 1.15
CA ARG A 509 26.21 -7.52 1.12
C ARG A 509 26.68 -7.10 -0.27
N ALA A 510 26.12 -7.66 -1.32
CA ALA A 510 26.41 -7.21 -2.69
C ALA A 510 25.89 -5.80 -3.02
N HIS A 511 25.06 -5.22 -2.13
CA HIS A 511 24.53 -3.86 -2.25
C HIS A 511 25.29 -2.84 -1.41
N VAL A 512 26.16 -3.28 -0.53
CA VAL A 512 26.98 -2.45 0.35
C VAL A 512 28.35 -2.29 -0.27
#